data_750b3f2396c1db6418e3909745f8858b
#
_entry.id   750b3f2396c1db6418e3909745f8858b
#
_cell.length_a   1.000
_cell.length_b   1.000
_cell.length_c   1.000
_cell.angle_alpha   90.00
_cell.angle_beta   90.00
_cell.angle_gamma   90.00
#
_symmetry.space_group_name_H-M   'P 1'
#
loop_
_entity.id
_entity.type
_entity.pdbx_description
1 polymer ?
#
loop_
_entity_poly.entity_id
_entity_poly.type
_entity_poly.pdbx_seq_one_letter_code
_entity_poly.pdbx_strand_id
1 'polypeptide(L)'
;MAELKPTLTLLSTDLFSDELNFTITDTLTVTAPYQGLTRQTITTADNQELVDEAVSGVKYFYAKNTDSTNFVVLQTTASVQYARLSPGEFCFFPINDGAGLEARADTASCILEFAFFTKG
;
A
#
# COMPACT_ATOMS: atom_id res chain seq x y z
N MET A 1 16.35 12.41 11.03
CA MET A 1 15.57 11.52 10.19
C MET A 1 15.31 10.23 10.94
N ALA A 2 14.18 9.59 10.64
CA ALA A 2 13.80 8.34 11.29
C ALA A 2 14.16 7.14 10.41
N GLU A 3 14.16 5.96 10.99
CA GLU A 3 14.37 4.71 10.27
C GLU A 3 13.05 3.94 10.15
N LEU A 4 12.86 3.31 9.00
CA LEU A 4 11.77 2.37 8.73
C LEU A 4 12.38 1.04 8.29
N LYS A 5 11.99 -0.06 8.94
CA LYS A 5 12.57 -1.39 8.68
C LYS A 5 11.50 -2.35 8.17
N PRO A 6 11.25 -2.40 6.87
CA PRO A 6 10.35 -3.40 6.31
C PRO A 6 11.04 -4.76 6.24
N THR A 7 10.27 -5.81 6.52
CA THR A 7 10.71 -7.20 6.37
C THR A 7 9.65 -7.96 5.60
N LEU A 8 10.03 -8.61 4.51
CA LEU A 8 9.16 -9.46 3.71
C LEU A 8 9.64 -10.90 3.78
N THR A 9 8.73 -11.80 4.10
CA THR A 9 8.99 -13.25 4.05
C THR A 9 8.01 -13.89 3.07
N LEU A 10 8.54 -14.64 2.11
CA LEU A 10 7.76 -15.48 1.20
C LEU A 10 8.13 -16.92 1.47
N LEU A 11 7.14 -17.73 1.85
CA LEU A 11 7.34 -19.13 2.21
C LEU A 11 6.27 -19.99 1.55
N SER A 12 6.71 -21.03 0.85
CA SER A 12 5.83 -22.07 0.31
C SER A 12 6.59 -23.38 0.22
N THR A 13 5.93 -24.46 0.61
CA THR A 13 6.52 -25.81 0.54
C THR A 13 6.02 -26.62 -0.67
N ASP A 14 5.04 -26.09 -1.39
CA ASP A 14 4.35 -26.83 -2.47
C ASP A 14 4.24 -26.07 -3.79
N LEU A 15 4.74 -24.84 -3.86
CA LEU A 15 4.64 -24.00 -5.05
C LEU A 15 5.60 -24.48 -6.16
N PHE A 16 6.80 -24.89 -5.76
CA PHE A 16 7.84 -25.40 -6.67
C PHE A 16 8.28 -26.79 -6.22
N SER A 17 9.08 -27.48 -7.04
CA SER A 17 9.71 -28.73 -6.65
C SER A 17 10.63 -28.56 -5.43
N ASP A 18 11.25 -27.38 -5.31
CA ASP A 18 12.02 -26.99 -4.13
C ASP A 18 11.21 -26.00 -3.29
N GLU A 19 11.50 -25.95 -1.99
CA GLU A 19 10.87 -25.03 -1.09
C GLU A 19 11.22 -23.58 -1.45
N LEU A 20 10.20 -22.72 -1.51
CA LEU A 20 10.40 -21.27 -1.54
C LEU A 20 10.51 -20.79 -0.08
N ASN A 21 11.67 -20.28 0.28
CA ASN A 21 11.90 -19.71 1.60
C ASN A 21 12.80 -18.49 1.45
N PHE A 22 12.19 -17.31 1.54
CA PHE A 22 12.86 -16.06 1.21
C PHE A 22 12.48 -15.00 2.23
N THR A 23 13.47 -14.36 2.81
CA THR A 23 13.26 -13.22 3.71
C THR A 23 14.21 -12.10 3.31
N ILE A 24 13.66 -10.90 3.17
CA ILE A 24 14.46 -9.69 2.94
C ILE A 24 14.07 -8.62 3.94
N THR A 25 15.07 -7.94 4.47
CA THR A 25 14.90 -6.80 5.37
C THR A 25 15.73 -5.64 4.84
N ASP A 26 15.15 -4.45 4.88
CA ASP A 26 15.87 -3.23 4.54
C ASP A 26 15.79 -2.23 5.70
N THR A 27 16.70 -1.28 5.71
CA THR A 27 16.67 -0.15 6.63
C THR A 27 16.56 1.11 5.79
N LEU A 28 15.38 1.72 5.82
CA LEU A 28 15.06 2.90 5.04
C LEU A 28 15.13 4.13 5.93
N THR A 29 15.64 5.23 5.39
CA THR A 29 15.60 6.52 6.06
C THR A 29 14.38 7.28 5.59
N VAL A 30 13.59 7.78 6.54
CA VAL A 30 12.33 8.49 6.25
C VAL A 30 12.30 9.83 6.97
N THR A 31 11.52 10.75 6.41
CA THR A 31 11.33 12.10 6.94
C THR A 31 9.89 12.55 6.74
N ALA A 32 9.50 13.65 7.35
CA ALA A 32 8.20 14.27 7.11
C ALA A 32 8.09 14.78 5.65
N PRO A 33 6.90 14.82 5.04
CA PRO A 33 5.64 14.43 5.65
C PRO A 33 5.43 12.91 5.66
N TYR A 34 4.74 12.42 6.69
CA TYR A 34 4.33 11.02 6.76
C TYR A 34 2.98 10.91 7.45
N GLN A 35 2.28 9.83 7.13
CA GLN A 35 1.02 9.46 7.72
C GLN A 35 1.22 8.12 8.44
N GLY A 36 1.08 8.11 9.76
CA GLY A 36 1.12 6.86 10.53
C GLY A 36 -0.07 5.97 10.21
N LEU A 37 -0.09 4.75 10.75
CA LEU A 37 -1.18 3.82 10.51
C LEU A 37 -2.53 4.48 10.78
N THR A 38 -3.35 4.53 9.76
CA THR A 38 -4.69 5.09 9.83
C THR A 38 -5.67 4.18 9.09
N ARG A 39 -6.95 4.28 9.44
CA ARG A 39 -8.02 3.54 8.79
C ARG A 39 -8.96 4.52 8.13
N GLN A 40 -9.26 4.28 6.87
CA GLN A 40 -10.15 5.10 6.08
C GLN A 40 -11.21 4.22 5.43
N THR A 41 -12.46 4.69 5.47
CA THR A 41 -13.53 4.05 4.71
C THR A 41 -13.38 4.43 3.24
N ILE A 42 -13.18 3.42 2.40
CA ILE A 42 -13.12 3.57 0.95
C ILE A 42 -14.49 3.18 0.41
N THR A 43 -15.15 4.13 -0.24
CA THR A 43 -16.45 3.91 -0.86
C THR A 43 -16.29 3.42 -2.30
N THR A 44 -17.40 3.19 -3.00
CA THR A 44 -17.38 2.79 -4.41
C THR A 44 -17.13 3.96 -5.37
N ALA A 45 -16.98 5.17 -4.85
CA ALA A 45 -16.65 6.34 -5.68
C ALA A 45 -15.20 6.27 -6.14
N ASP A 46 -14.94 6.79 -7.35
CA ASP A 46 -13.59 6.86 -7.90
C ASP A 46 -12.71 7.88 -7.16
N ASN A 47 -11.42 7.66 -7.25
CA ASN A 47 -10.39 8.66 -6.95
C ASN A 47 -10.43 9.17 -5.51
N GLN A 48 -10.55 8.26 -4.55
CA GLN A 48 -10.47 8.61 -3.14
C GLN A 48 -8.99 8.67 -2.76
N GLU A 49 -8.50 9.85 -2.39
CA GLU A 49 -7.09 10.12 -2.18
C GLU A 49 -6.54 9.40 -0.95
N LEU A 50 -5.40 8.74 -1.14
CA LEU A 50 -4.58 8.19 -0.06
C LEU A 50 -3.26 8.95 0.06
N VAL A 51 -2.61 9.26 -1.04
CA VAL A 51 -1.36 10.01 -1.10
C VAL A 51 -1.51 11.10 -2.15
N ASP A 52 -1.30 12.35 -1.74
CA ASP A 52 -1.41 13.51 -2.62
C ASP A 52 -0.19 13.60 -3.54
N GLU A 53 -0.44 13.71 -4.84
CA GLU A 53 0.62 13.84 -5.86
C GLU A 53 1.41 15.15 -5.72
N ALA A 54 0.83 16.16 -5.08
CA ALA A 54 1.50 17.46 -4.87
C ALA A 54 2.60 17.38 -3.81
N VAL A 55 2.60 16.34 -2.98
CA VAL A 55 3.65 16.14 -1.97
C VAL A 55 4.89 15.59 -2.67
N SER A 56 5.98 16.35 -2.63
CA SER A 56 7.23 15.98 -3.30
C SER A 56 7.94 14.81 -2.59
N GLY A 57 8.79 14.13 -3.35
CA GLY A 57 9.62 13.02 -2.87
C GLY A 57 8.99 11.65 -3.08
N VAL A 58 9.84 10.64 -3.04
CA VAL A 58 9.41 9.24 -3.05
C VAL A 58 8.75 8.93 -1.71
N LYS A 59 7.63 8.20 -1.72
CA LYS A 59 6.94 7.79 -0.50
C LYS A 59 6.88 6.28 -0.42
N TYR A 60 7.21 5.75 0.75
CA TYR A 60 7.00 4.33 1.04
C TYR A 60 5.57 4.15 1.53
N PHE A 61 4.81 3.33 0.84
CA PHE A 61 3.38 3.17 1.08
C PHE A 61 3.07 1.75 1.54
N TYR A 62 2.29 1.66 2.62
CA TYR A 62 1.72 0.42 3.13
C TYR A 62 0.21 0.50 3.11
N ALA A 63 -0.45 -0.58 2.72
CA ALA A 63 -1.90 -0.68 2.85
C ALA A 63 -2.32 -2.13 3.08
N LYS A 64 -3.41 -2.28 3.83
CA LYS A 64 -4.07 -3.56 4.06
C LYS A 64 -5.57 -3.38 3.96
N ASN A 65 -6.22 -4.22 3.16
CA ASN A 65 -7.68 -4.29 3.13
C ASN A 65 -8.15 -5.10 4.33
N THR A 66 -8.82 -4.44 5.28
CA THR A 66 -9.33 -5.09 6.50
C THR A 66 -10.74 -5.64 6.33
N ASP A 67 -11.36 -5.48 5.16
CA ASP A 67 -12.67 -6.04 4.89
C ASP A 67 -12.61 -7.56 4.76
N SER A 68 -13.71 -8.24 5.03
CA SER A 68 -13.78 -9.70 4.98
C SER A 68 -14.44 -10.22 3.69
N THR A 69 -15.00 -9.35 2.85
CA THR A 69 -15.84 -9.75 1.73
C THR A 69 -15.44 -9.08 0.41
N ASN A 70 -15.19 -7.78 0.43
CA ASN A 70 -15.01 -6.98 -0.78
C ASN A 70 -13.56 -6.58 -0.99
N PHE A 71 -13.17 -6.33 -2.23
CA PHE A 71 -11.81 -5.89 -2.54
C PHE A 71 -11.73 -4.38 -2.75
N VAL A 72 -10.52 -3.86 -2.63
CA VAL A 72 -10.17 -2.47 -2.89
C VAL A 72 -9.20 -2.44 -4.06
N VAL A 73 -9.44 -1.52 -4.99
CA VAL A 73 -8.56 -1.27 -6.11
C VAL A 73 -7.69 -0.05 -5.79
N LEU A 74 -6.39 -0.16 -6.05
CA LEU A 74 -5.48 0.98 -6.01
C LEU A 74 -5.31 1.51 -7.42
N GLN A 75 -5.40 2.83 -7.56
CA GLN A 75 -5.37 3.46 -8.86
C GLN A 75 -4.56 4.75 -8.85
N THR A 76 -4.17 5.19 -10.05
CA THR A 76 -3.50 6.46 -10.24
C THR A 76 -4.51 7.61 -10.16
N THR A 77 -4.01 8.86 -10.11
CA THR A 77 -4.87 10.05 -10.14
C THR A 77 -5.63 10.19 -11.47
N ALA A 78 -5.25 9.44 -12.49
CA ALA A 78 -5.96 9.36 -13.78
C ALA A 78 -6.88 8.14 -13.86
N SER A 79 -7.24 7.54 -12.75
CA SER A 79 -8.15 6.38 -12.64
C SER A 79 -7.63 5.10 -13.32
N VAL A 80 -6.33 4.98 -13.52
CA VAL A 80 -5.74 3.75 -14.02
C VAL A 80 -5.60 2.77 -12.87
N GLN A 81 -6.34 1.66 -12.92
CA GLN A 81 -6.31 0.61 -11.91
C GLN A 81 -5.11 -0.30 -12.14
N TYR A 82 -4.23 -0.44 -11.15
CA TYR A 82 -3.03 -1.26 -11.30
C TYR A 82 -2.85 -2.30 -10.20
N ALA A 83 -3.59 -2.21 -9.11
CA ALA A 83 -3.47 -3.16 -8.01
C ALA A 83 -4.82 -3.43 -7.38
N ARG A 84 -4.98 -4.62 -6.85
CA ARG A 84 -6.18 -5.04 -6.13
C ARG A 84 -5.75 -5.65 -4.81
N LEU A 85 -6.36 -5.21 -3.73
CA LEU A 85 -6.24 -5.84 -2.42
C LEU A 85 -7.53 -6.58 -2.12
N SER A 86 -7.52 -7.89 -2.25
CA SER A 86 -8.64 -8.75 -1.85
C SER A 86 -8.75 -8.76 -0.32
N PRO A 87 -9.85 -9.31 0.24
CA PRO A 87 -10.01 -9.30 1.69
C PRO A 87 -8.77 -9.83 2.44
N GLY A 88 -8.25 -9.04 3.37
CA GLY A 88 -7.09 -9.38 4.18
C GLY A 88 -5.73 -9.20 3.53
N GLU A 89 -5.68 -8.88 2.25
CA GLU A 89 -4.41 -8.70 1.54
C GLU A 89 -3.76 -7.36 1.86
N PHE A 90 -2.44 -7.30 1.71
CA PHE A 90 -1.65 -6.11 1.99
C PHE A 90 -0.61 -5.87 0.91
N CYS A 91 -0.07 -4.64 0.88
CA CYS A 91 1.03 -4.27 0.00
C CYS A 91 1.98 -3.31 0.72
N PHE A 92 3.21 -3.29 0.25
CA PHE A 92 4.20 -2.28 0.61
C PHE A 92 5.06 -2.00 -0.61
N PHE A 93 5.09 -0.74 -1.06
CA PHE A 93 5.90 -0.37 -2.22
C PHE A 93 6.25 1.12 -2.19
N PRO A 94 7.36 1.51 -2.84
CA PRO A 94 7.71 2.93 -3.00
C PRO A 94 6.90 3.55 -4.14
N ILE A 95 6.35 4.74 -3.90
CA ILE A 95 5.65 5.55 -4.89
C ILE A 95 6.60 6.61 -5.41
N ASN A 96 6.67 6.76 -6.74
CA ASN A 96 7.58 7.69 -7.38
C ASN A 96 7.27 9.15 -7.00
N ASP A 97 8.29 9.97 -7.04
CA ASP A 97 8.16 11.42 -6.86
C ASP A 97 7.17 12.00 -7.87
N GLY A 98 6.29 12.86 -7.40
CA GLY A 98 5.27 13.48 -8.25
C GLY A 98 4.06 12.62 -8.54
N ALA A 99 4.02 11.37 -8.05
CA ALA A 99 2.88 10.48 -8.22
C ALA A 99 2.00 10.50 -6.97
N GLY A 100 0.69 10.39 -7.18
CA GLY A 100 -0.29 10.20 -6.13
C GLY A 100 -0.84 8.78 -6.15
N LEU A 101 -1.59 8.44 -5.11
CA LEU A 101 -2.23 7.14 -5.00
C LEU A 101 -3.66 7.32 -4.51
N GLU A 102 -4.59 6.69 -5.21
CA GLU A 102 -6.01 6.74 -4.91
C GLU A 102 -6.58 5.34 -4.83
N ALA A 103 -7.76 5.23 -4.25
CA ALA A 103 -8.41 3.95 -4.04
C ALA A 103 -9.89 4.00 -4.36
N ARG A 104 -10.44 2.83 -4.64
CA ARG A 104 -11.87 2.62 -4.86
C ARG A 104 -12.26 1.23 -4.37
N ALA A 105 -13.36 1.14 -3.63
CA ALA A 105 -13.96 -0.14 -3.31
C ALA A 105 -14.84 -0.61 -4.48
N ASP A 106 -14.90 -1.92 -4.71
CA ASP A 106 -15.61 -2.46 -5.87
C ASP A 106 -17.14 -2.49 -5.67
N THR A 107 -17.61 -3.29 -4.73
CA THR A 107 -19.05 -3.57 -4.59
C THR A 107 -19.68 -2.81 -3.45
N ALA A 108 -18.96 -2.68 -2.34
CA ALA A 108 -19.40 -1.98 -1.14
C ALA A 108 -18.20 -1.39 -0.42
N SER A 109 -18.44 -0.43 0.47
CA SER A 109 -17.38 0.23 1.21
C SER A 109 -16.52 -0.76 1.98
N CYS A 110 -15.21 -0.51 1.98
CA CYS A 110 -14.22 -1.27 2.73
C CYS A 110 -13.46 -0.33 3.65
N ILE A 111 -12.95 -0.87 4.75
CA ILE A 111 -12.02 -0.12 5.60
C ILE A 111 -10.60 -0.49 5.22
N LEU A 112 -9.84 0.48 4.73
CA LEU A 112 -8.45 0.32 4.35
C LEU A 112 -7.56 0.87 5.46
N GLU A 113 -6.62 0.05 5.94
CA GLU A 113 -5.55 0.50 6.82
C GLU A 113 -4.35 0.86 5.98
N PHE A 114 -3.80 2.06 6.16
CA PHE A 114 -2.66 2.47 5.36
C PHE A 114 -1.74 3.43 6.10
N ALA A 115 -0.54 3.57 5.57
CA ALA A 115 0.47 4.52 6.05
C ALA A 115 1.40 4.89 4.90
N PHE A 116 1.99 6.07 4.95
CA PHE A 116 3.06 6.42 4.03
C PHE A 116 4.14 7.24 4.75
N PHE A 117 5.35 7.15 4.23
CA PHE A 117 6.53 7.81 4.79
C PHE A 117 7.38 8.36 3.65
N THR A 118 7.76 9.63 3.72
CA THR A 118 8.61 10.23 2.69
C THR A 118 10.04 9.74 2.84
N LYS A 119 10.66 9.36 1.73
CA LYS A 119 12.08 8.96 1.71
C LYS A 119 12.96 10.11 2.17
N GLY A 120 13.80 9.81 3.12
CA GLY A 120 14.78 10.76 3.65
C GLY A 120 16.05 10.91 2.82
#